data_7bef3e400681d304ec5e908d45c21cf4
#
_entry.id   7bef3e400681d304ec5e908d45c21cf4
#
_cell.length_a   1.000
_cell.length_b   1.000
_cell.length_c   1.000
_cell.angle_alpha   90.00
_cell.angle_beta   90.00
_cell.angle_gamma   90.00
#
_symmetry.space_group_name_H-M   'P 1'
#
loop_
_entity.id
_entity.type
_entity.pdbx_description
1 polymer ?
#
loop_
_entity_poly.entity_id
_entity_poly.type
_entity_poly.pdbx_seq_one_letter_code
_entity_poly.pdbx_strand_id
1 'polypeptide(L)'
;YVADGVSFVMADIPGIIEGASEGVGLGHDFLRHIDRCRLLVHIVDVSGSEDRDPIDDFDKICAELEQYSPELAQRPMIVAANKVDLLPPDSDNLERLRAYVEGKGYEFYTISAATTQGTRELMRTIAGKLATLPPVIVYEPEYVKPLAEAGDAQELKIEHYDDLWLVSGPW
;
A
#
# COMPACT_ATOMS: atom_id res chain seq x y z
N TYR A 1 3.98 -12.00 -9.18
CA TYR A 1 3.52 -13.05 -10.10
C TYR A 1 2.61 -14.02 -9.34
N VAL A 2 1.38 -14.18 -9.78
CA VAL A 2 0.39 -14.99 -9.05
C VAL A 2 0.30 -16.40 -9.63
N ALA A 3 -0.06 -16.55 -10.87
CA ALA A 3 -0.09 -17.78 -11.67
C ALA A 3 -0.58 -17.44 -13.10
N ASP A 4 -0.40 -18.34 -14.06
CA ASP A 4 -1.02 -18.27 -15.39
C ASP A 4 -0.78 -16.96 -16.16
N GLY A 5 0.39 -16.34 -15.95
CA GLY A 5 0.74 -15.08 -16.59
C GLY A 5 0.15 -13.82 -15.95
N VAL A 6 -0.60 -13.97 -14.85
CA VAL A 6 -1.15 -12.82 -14.11
C VAL A 6 -0.14 -12.28 -13.11
N SER A 7 0.09 -10.97 -13.15
CA SER A 7 0.93 -10.27 -12.17
C SER A 7 0.30 -8.94 -11.78
N PHE A 8 0.57 -8.50 -10.57
CA PHE A 8 0.22 -7.17 -10.07
C PHE A 8 1.30 -6.69 -9.09
N VAL A 9 1.32 -5.39 -8.83
CA VAL A 9 2.20 -4.78 -7.84
C VAL A 9 1.43 -4.63 -6.53
N MET A 10 2.06 -5.04 -5.44
CA MET A 10 1.58 -4.82 -4.09
C MET A 10 2.59 -3.90 -3.40
N ALA A 11 2.09 -2.82 -2.80
CA ALA A 11 2.90 -1.90 -2.02
C ALA A 11 2.50 -2.01 -0.55
N ASP A 12 3.49 -2.05 0.32
CA ASP A 12 3.29 -1.89 1.75
C ASP A 12 3.06 -0.42 2.07
N ILE A 13 2.15 -0.12 3.02
CA ILE A 13 1.87 1.23 3.51
C ILE A 13 2.40 1.31 4.95
N PRO A 14 3.70 1.58 5.13
CA PRO A 14 4.28 1.67 6.45
C PRO A 14 3.81 2.93 7.18
N GLY A 15 3.66 2.84 8.50
CA GLY A 15 3.47 4.01 9.36
C GLY A 15 2.04 4.57 9.43
N ILE A 16 1.04 3.86 8.93
CA ILE A 16 -0.37 4.22 9.24
C ILE A 16 -0.65 4.00 10.73
N ILE A 17 0.07 3.10 11.39
CA ILE A 17 -0.19 2.64 12.77
C ILE A 17 0.33 3.59 13.85
N GLU A 18 1.32 4.45 13.59
CA GLU A 18 1.91 5.34 14.61
C GLU A 18 2.23 6.72 14.05
N GLY A 19 1.27 7.66 14.14
CA GLY A 19 1.57 9.09 14.00
C GLY A 19 1.77 9.61 12.57
N ALA A 20 1.29 8.94 11.54
CA ALA A 20 1.35 9.43 10.17
C ALA A 20 0.63 10.79 9.99
N SER A 21 -0.33 11.11 10.86
CA SER A 21 -1.03 12.39 10.90
C SER A 21 -0.17 13.56 11.42
N GLU A 22 0.97 13.30 12.08
CA GLU A 22 1.85 14.34 12.62
C GLU A 22 2.91 14.86 11.64
N GLY A 23 2.84 14.49 10.37
CA GLY A 23 3.60 15.16 9.31
C GLY A 23 5.08 14.82 9.21
N VAL A 24 5.57 13.80 9.89
CA VAL A 24 6.97 13.41 9.84
C VAL A 24 7.20 12.30 8.81
N GLY A 25 7.46 12.70 7.54
CA GLY A 25 8.39 11.93 6.73
C GLY A 25 7.88 10.91 5.73
N LEU A 26 6.61 10.82 5.39
CA LEU A 26 6.21 10.09 4.18
C LEU A 26 6.36 11.03 2.97
N GLY A 27 7.45 10.87 2.22
CA GLY A 27 7.76 11.75 1.09
C GLY A 27 6.66 11.75 0.01
N HIS A 28 6.56 12.86 -0.73
CA HIS A 28 5.61 13.05 -1.84
C HIS A 28 5.60 11.89 -2.85
N ASP A 29 6.70 11.17 -3.01
CA ASP A 29 6.79 10.02 -3.92
C ASP A 29 6.06 8.80 -3.39
N PHE A 30 6.02 8.59 -2.07
CA PHE A 30 5.25 7.51 -1.44
C PHE A 30 3.75 7.76 -1.59
N LEU A 31 3.30 9.00 -1.42
CA LEU A 31 1.90 9.40 -1.61
C LEU A 31 1.40 9.09 -3.02
N ARG A 32 2.23 9.35 -4.05
CA ARG A 32 1.91 9.01 -5.44
C ARG A 32 1.70 7.52 -5.68
N HIS A 33 2.43 6.65 -4.95
CA HIS A 33 2.26 5.20 -5.10
C HIS A 33 0.95 4.72 -4.49
N ILE A 34 0.57 5.30 -3.34
CA ILE A 34 -0.70 4.98 -2.68
C ILE A 34 -1.89 5.46 -3.52
N ASP A 35 -1.81 6.62 -4.12
CA ASP A 35 -2.86 7.16 -4.98
C ASP A 35 -3.16 6.27 -6.20
N ARG A 36 -2.22 5.41 -6.58
CA ARG A 36 -2.40 4.43 -7.66
C ARG A 36 -2.99 3.08 -7.21
N CYS A 37 -3.17 2.86 -5.91
CA CYS A 37 -3.77 1.63 -5.40
C CYS A 37 -5.25 1.57 -5.78
N ARG A 38 -5.68 0.49 -6.44
CA ARG A 38 -7.09 0.27 -6.83
C ARG A 38 -7.86 -0.56 -5.83
N LEU A 39 -7.14 -1.31 -5.01
CA LEU A 39 -7.67 -2.24 -4.02
C LEU A 39 -6.79 -2.17 -2.79
N LEU A 40 -7.39 -2.12 -1.62
CA LEU A 40 -6.72 -2.20 -0.34
C LEU A 40 -6.81 -3.62 0.22
N VAL A 41 -5.76 -4.06 0.89
CA VAL A 41 -5.76 -5.31 1.67
C VAL A 41 -5.38 -4.95 3.09
N HIS A 42 -6.37 -4.96 3.99
CA HIS A 42 -6.17 -4.71 5.41
C HIS A 42 -5.83 -6.01 6.11
N ILE A 43 -4.60 -6.13 6.61
CA ILE A 43 -4.12 -7.31 7.31
C ILE A 43 -4.22 -7.07 8.81
N VAL A 44 -4.96 -7.91 9.52
CA VAL A 44 -5.22 -7.80 10.97
C VAL A 44 -4.63 -9.01 11.68
N ASP A 45 -3.87 -8.80 12.73
CA ASP A 45 -3.35 -9.86 13.60
C ASP A 45 -4.47 -10.37 14.53
N VAL A 46 -4.80 -11.66 14.43
CA VAL A 46 -5.83 -12.30 15.27
C VAL A 46 -5.26 -13.16 16.37
N SER A 47 -3.94 -13.29 16.45
CA SER A 47 -3.29 -14.17 17.43
C SER A 47 -3.46 -13.73 18.88
N GLY A 48 -3.70 -12.43 19.12
CA GLY A 48 -3.73 -11.85 20.45
C GLY A 48 -2.34 -11.77 21.12
N SER A 49 -1.25 -11.96 20.36
CA SER A 49 0.12 -12.02 20.89
C SER A 49 0.59 -10.71 21.54
N GLU A 50 -0.08 -9.60 21.30
CA GLU A 50 0.26 -8.26 21.80
C GLU A 50 -0.82 -7.71 22.76
N ASP A 51 -1.70 -8.55 23.30
CA ASP A 51 -2.84 -8.16 24.14
C ASP A 51 -3.76 -7.10 23.48
N ARG A 52 -3.83 -7.10 22.15
CA ARG A 52 -4.65 -6.15 21.36
C ARG A 52 -5.91 -6.84 20.87
N ASP A 53 -7.02 -6.09 20.89
CA ASP A 53 -8.27 -6.58 20.28
C ASP A 53 -8.22 -6.34 18.75
N PRO A 54 -8.44 -7.39 17.93
CA PRO A 54 -8.35 -7.26 16.46
C PRO A 54 -9.43 -6.36 15.87
N ILE A 55 -10.57 -6.16 16.56
CA ILE A 55 -11.61 -5.23 16.10
C ILE A 55 -11.15 -3.78 16.32
N ASP A 56 -10.55 -3.50 17.48
CA ASP A 56 -10.01 -2.17 17.79
C ASP A 56 -8.88 -1.81 16.82
N ASP A 57 -8.00 -2.76 16.50
CA ASP A 57 -6.94 -2.57 15.52
C ASP A 57 -7.50 -2.30 14.12
N PHE A 58 -8.52 -3.05 13.70
CA PHE A 58 -9.19 -2.82 12.44
C PHE A 58 -9.80 -1.41 12.36
N ASP A 59 -10.55 -1.00 13.38
CA ASP A 59 -11.20 0.31 13.39
C ASP A 59 -10.18 1.46 13.46
N LYS A 60 -9.10 1.30 14.23
CA LYS A 60 -8.02 2.29 14.31
C LYS A 60 -7.38 2.55 12.96
N ILE A 61 -7.01 1.48 12.23
CA ILE A 61 -6.42 1.61 10.90
C ILE A 61 -7.39 2.22 9.90
N CYS A 62 -8.67 1.87 9.95
CA CYS A 62 -9.69 2.48 9.11
C CYS A 62 -9.81 3.99 9.38
N ALA A 63 -9.80 4.41 10.65
CA ALA A 63 -9.84 5.81 11.03
C ALA A 63 -8.58 6.58 10.59
N GLU A 64 -7.40 5.99 10.75
CA GLU A 64 -6.14 6.58 10.29
C GLU A 64 -6.10 6.73 8.76
N LEU A 65 -6.60 5.71 8.04
CA LEU A 65 -6.70 5.76 6.59
C LEU A 65 -7.64 6.88 6.11
N GLU A 66 -8.78 7.07 6.79
CA GLU A 66 -9.73 8.13 6.49
C GLU A 66 -9.16 9.52 6.77
N GLN A 67 -8.41 9.68 7.87
CA GLN A 67 -7.71 10.92 8.18
C GLN A 67 -6.62 11.23 7.15
N TYR A 68 -5.92 10.20 6.69
CA TYR A 68 -4.84 10.33 5.73
C TYR A 68 -5.37 10.72 4.33
N SER A 69 -6.31 9.96 3.80
CA SER A 69 -6.93 10.20 2.49
C SER A 69 -8.35 9.62 2.46
N PRO A 70 -9.38 10.47 2.55
CA PRO A 70 -10.77 10.03 2.41
C PRO A 70 -11.04 9.33 1.09
N GLU A 71 -10.34 9.71 0.01
CA GLU A 71 -10.48 9.07 -1.31
C GLU A 71 -9.92 7.64 -1.28
N LEU A 72 -8.80 7.43 -0.61
CA LEU A 72 -8.21 6.11 -0.44
C LEU A 72 -9.08 5.21 0.43
N ALA A 73 -9.64 5.74 1.51
CA ALA A 73 -10.53 5.02 2.41
C ALA A 73 -11.83 4.53 1.74
N GLN A 74 -12.27 5.19 0.65
CA GLN A 74 -13.43 4.78 -0.13
C GLN A 74 -13.14 3.68 -1.16
N ARG A 75 -11.89 3.29 -1.34
CA ARG A 75 -11.53 2.23 -2.29
C ARG A 75 -12.00 0.87 -1.81
N PRO A 76 -12.26 -0.07 -2.73
CA PRO A 76 -12.56 -1.45 -2.37
C PRO A 76 -11.48 -2.01 -1.44
N MET A 77 -11.90 -2.68 -0.38
CA MET A 77 -11.02 -3.27 0.64
C MET A 77 -11.37 -4.74 0.85
N ILE A 78 -10.32 -5.54 1.02
CA ILE A 78 -10.39 -6.93 1.49
C ILE A 78 -9.74 -6.94 2.87
N VAL A 79 -10.31 -7.68 3.82
CA VAL A 79 -9.73 -7.88 5.14
C VAL A 79 -9.17 -9.29 5.25
N ALA A 80 -7.93 -9.40 5.71
CA ALA A 80 -7.24 -10.67 5.91
C ALA A 80 -6.80 -10.81 7.37
N ALA A 81 -7.43 -11.74 8.08
CA ALA A 81 -7.00 -12.15 9.42
C ALA A 81 -5.73 -12.97 9.32
N ASN A 82 -4.63 -12.45 9.82
CA ASN A 82 -3.30 -13.05 9.77
C ASN A 82 -2.91 -13.67 11.11
N LYS A 83 -1.90 -14.54 11.06
CA LYS A 83 -1.35 -15.29 12.20
C LYS A 83 -2.34 -16.31 12.79
N VAL A 84 -3.20 -16.90 11.94
CA VAL A 84 -4.16 -17.92 12.39
C VAL A 84 -3.48 -19.18 12.91
N ASP A 85 -2.22 -19.41 12.55
CA ASP A 85 -1.36 -20.47 13.07
C ASP A 85 -0.97 -20.28 14.54
N LEU A 86 -1.06 -19.07 15.06
CA LEU A 86 -0.77 -18.71 16.46
C LEU A 86 -2.03 -18.49 17.29
N LEU A 87 -3.20 -18.65 16.70
CA LEU A 87 -4.47 -18.43 17.39
C LEU A 87 -4.68 -19.48 18.49
N PRO A 88 -4.91 -19.10 19.77
CA PRO A 88 -5.23 -20.04 20.81
C PRO A 88 -6.52 -20.83 20.52
N PRO A 89 -6.62 -22.12 20.90
CA PRO A 89 -7.77 -22.95 20.58
C PRO A 89 -9.11 -22.45 21.17
N ASP A 90 -9.05 -21.70 22.24
CA ASP A 90 -10.20 -21.14 22.96
C ASP A 90 -10.45 -19.65 22.65
N SER A 91 -9.68 -19.07 21.71
CA SER A 91 -9.86 -17.69 21.30
C SER A 91 -11.03 -17.54 20.32
N ASP A 92 -11.87 -16.56 20.56
CA ASP A 92 -12.98 -16.16 19.67
C ASP A 92 -12.62 -14.97 18.74
N ASN A 93 -11.37 -14.52 18.77
CA ASN A 93 -10.91 -13.35 18.02
C ASN A 93 -11.23 -13.43 16.54
N LEU A 94 -11.04 -14.61 15.94
CA LEU A 94 -11.26 -14.81 14.51
C LEU A 94 -12.74 -14.68 14.13
N GLU A 95 -13.61 -15.33 14.90
CA GLU A 95 -15.06 -15.33 14.67
C GLU A 95 -15.65 -13.94 14.93
N ARG A 96 -15.20 -13.26 15.97
CA ARG A 96 -15.62 -11.90 16.31
C ARG A 96 -15.23 -10.92 15.21
N LEU A 97 -13.97 -10.94 14.78
CA LEU A 97 -13.48 -10.07 13.71
C LEU A 97 -14.22 -10.37 12.39
N ARG A 98 -14.42 -11.65 12.05
CA ARG A 98 -15.16 -12.05 10.85
C ARG A 98 -16.56 -11.45 10.85
N ALA A 99 -17.34 -11.71 11.90
CA ALA A 99 -18.71 -11.22 12.01
C ALA A 99 -18.78 -9.70 11.92
N TYR A 100 -17.83 -9.00 12.54
CA TYR A 100 -17.75 -7.56 12.54
C TYR A 100 -17.47 -6.98 11.13
N VAL A 101 -16.47 -7.53 10.46
CA VAL A 101 -15.99 -7.10 9.14
C VAL A 101 -17.02 -7.41 8.04
N GLU A 102 -17.57 -8.63 8.04
CA GLU A 102 -18.62 -9.03 7.10
C GLU A 102 -19.92 -8.22 7.33
N GLY A 103 -20.23 -7.89 8.60
CA GLY A 103 -21.34 -6.99 8.96
C GLY A 103 -21.18 -5.57 8.40
N LYS A 104 -19.95 -5.12 8.16
CA LYS A 104 -19.64 -3.84 7.49
C LYS A 104 -19.59 -3.98 5.95
N GLY A 105 -19.76 -5.18 5.41
CA GLY A 105 -19.79 -5.44 3.96
C GLY A 105 -18.44 -5.70 3.32
N TYR A 106 -17.39 -5.92 4.10
CA TYR A 106 -16.07 -6.27 3.58
C TYR A 106 -15.94 -7.79 3.36
N GLU A 107 -15.15 -8.18 2.36
CA GLU A 107 -14.76 -9.58 2.18
C GLU A 107 -13.67 -9.96 3.17
N PHE A 108 -13.81 -11.14 3.77
CA PHE A 108 -12.95 -11.61 4.83
C PHE A 108 -12.21 -12.89 4.44
N TYR A 109 -10.90 -12.92 4.68
CA TYR A 109 -10.01 -14.05 4.43
C TYR A 109 -9.19 -14.38 5.67
N THR A 110 -8.82 -15.64 5.80
CA THR A 110 -7.93 -16.14 6.87
C THR A 110 -6.62 -16.58 6.28
N ILE A 111 -5.53 -16.07 6.82
CA ILE A 111 -4.18 -16.39 6.34
C ILE A 111 -3.21 -16.64 7.51
N SER A 112 -2.17 -17.37 7.20
CA SER A 112 -0.91 -17.32 7.93
C SER A 112 0.21 -17.02 6.94
N ALA A 113 0.77 -15.82 7.04
CA ALA A 113 1.91 -15.44 6.21
C ALA A 113 3.14 -16.33 6.48
N ALA A 114 3.32 -16.74 7.74
CA ALA A 114 4.43 -17.58 8.16
C ALA A 114 4.36 -18.99 7.55
N THR A 115 3.17 -19.62 7.54
CA THR A 115 2.96 -20.98 7.01
C THR A 115 2.50 -20.98 5.56
N THR A 116 2.22 -19.82 4.99
CA THR A 116 1.63 -19.62 3.64
C THR A 116 0.19 -20.13 3.50
N GLN A 117 -0.45 -20.55 4.59
CA GLN A 117 -1.85 -20.99 4.59
C GLN A 117 -2.75 -19.83 4.12
N GLY A 118 -3.69 -20.12 3.20
CA GLY A 118 -4.66 -19.13 2.70
C GLY A 118 -4.09 -18.05 1.77
N THR A 119 -2.77 -17.82 1.75
CA THR A 119 -2.14 -16.73 0.99
C THR A 119 -2.37 -16.85 -0.51
N ARG A 120 -2.31 -18.08 -1.06
CA ARG A 120 -2.54 -18.31 -2.50
C ARG A 120 -3.97 -17.98 -2.92
N GLU A 121 -4.95 -18.29 -2.08
CA GLU A 121 -6.35 -17.97 -2.32
C GLU A 121 -6.57 -16.46 -2.30
N LEU A 122 -6.05 -15.79 -1.28
CA LEU A 122 -6.08 -14.32 -1.19
C LEU A 122 -5.47 -13.66 -2.43
N MET A 123 -4.29 -14.10 -2.88
CA MET A 123 -3.63 -13.55 -4.08
C MET A 123 -4.47 -13.75 -5.34
N ARG A 124 -5.13 -14.90 -5.51
CA ARG A 124 -6.04 -15.15 -6.64
C ARG A 124 -7.26 -14.23 -6.61
N THR A 125 -7.84 -14.03 -5.44
CA THR A 125 -8.97 -13.12 -5.26
C THR A 125 -8.57 -11.67 -5.58
N ILE A 126 -7.43 -11.21 -5.08
CA ILE A 126 -6.89 -9.88 -5.40
C ILE A 126 -6.73 -9.71 -6.93
N ALA A 127 -6.11 -10.69 -7.58
CA ALA A 127 -5.90 -10.67 -9.02
C ALA A 127 -7.24 -10.59 -9.79
N GLY A 128 -8.23 -11.41 -9.41
CA GLY A 128 -9.56 -11.40 -9.99
C GLY A 128 -10.28 -10.07 -9.82
N LYS A 129 -10.22 -9.48 -8.62
CA LYS A 129 -10.80 -8.15 -8.36
C LYS A 129 -10.11 -7.06 -9.16
N LEU A 130 -8.78 -7.04 -9.20
CA LEU A 130 -8.03 -6.07 -9.98
C LEU A 130 -8.33 -6.14 -11.48
N ALA A 131 -8.69 -7.31 -12.01
CA ALA A 131 -9.09 -7.46 -13.40
C ALA A 131 -10.43 -6.77 -13.71
N THR A 132 -11.31 -6.62 -12.72
CA THR A 132 -12.65 -6.02 -12.86
C THR A 132 -12.71 -4.55 -12.46
N LEU A 133 -11.79 -4.09 -11.61
CA LEU A 133 -11.75 -2.70 -11.18
C LEU A 133 -11.25 -1.78 -12.28
N PRO A 134 -11.85 -0.58 -12.43
CA PRO A 134 -11.37 0.41 -13.39
C PRO A 134 -9.94 0.84 -13.08
N PRO A 135 -9.15 1.25 -14.08
CA PRO A 135 -7.85 1.87 -13.83
C PRO A 135 -8.01 3.18 -13.05
N VAL A 136 -7.10 3.45 -12.11
CA VAL A 136 -7.05 4.78 -11.47
C VAL A 136 -6.53 5.78 -12.50
N ILE A 137 -7.30 6.83 -12.74
CA ILE A 137 -6.85 7.95 -13.57
C ILE A 137 -6.03 8.85 -12.65
N VAL A 138 -4.72 8.70 -12.70
CA VAL A 138 -3.83 9.65 -12.02
C VAL A 138 -3.60 10.80 -12.98
N TYR A 139 -4.12 11.97 -12.66
CA TYR A 139 -3.71 13.19 -13.34
C TYR A 139 -2.31 13.54 -12.85
N GLU A 140 -1.31 13.11 -13.59
CA GLU A 140 0.02 13.69 -13.43
C GLU A 140 -0.10 15.14 -13.94
N PRO A 141 0.18 16.16 -13.11
CA PRO A 141 0.28 17.51 -13.64
C PRO A 141 1.36 17.42 -14.73
N GLU A 142 0.99 17.81 -15.93
CA GLU A 142 1.92 17.90 -17.05
C GLU A 142 2.99 18.92 -16.60
N TYR A 143 4.12 18.40 -16.14
CA TYR A 143 5.26 19.23 -15.83
C TYR A 143 5.75 19.78 -17.18
N VAL A 144 5.14 20.86 -17.59
CA VAL A 144 5.68 21.68 -18.67
C VAL A 144 6.98 22.24 -18.11
N LYS A 145 8.08 21.56 -18.44
CA LYS A 145 9.42 22.09 -18.21
C LYS A 145 9.39 23.51 -18.80
N PRO A 146 9.52 24.57 -18.01
CA PRO A 146 9.56 25.88 -18.59
C PRO A 146 10.64 25.84 -19.67
N LEU A 147 10.26 26.16 -20.90
CA LEU A 147 11.23 26.42 -21.96
C LEU A 147 12.19 27.44 -21.36
N ALA A 148 13.40 27.01 -21.06
CA ALA A 148 14.46 27.93 -20.71
C ALA A 148 14.44 28.98 -21.82
N GLU A 149 14.13 30.22 -21.45
CA GLU A 149 14.25 31.33 -22.38
C GLU A 149 15.65 31.20 -22.99
N ALA A 150 15.70 31.19 -24.32
CA ALA A 150 16.94 31.03 -25.08
C ALA A 150 17.82 32.29 -24.89
N GLY A 151 18.36 32.41 -23.71
CA GLY A 151 19.30 33.40 -23.26
C GLY A 151 20.27 32.72 -22.30
N ASP A 152 21.48 32.51 -22.76
CA ASP A 152 22.58 31.84 -22.05
C ASP A 152 22.48 30.33 -21.90
N ALA A 153 22.43 29.62 -23.02
CA ALA A 153 22.86 28.23 -23.05
C ALA A 153 24.38 28.17 -22.78
N GLN A 154 24.75 28.17 -21.50
CA GLN A 154 26.10 27.75 -21.14
C GLN A 154 26.19 26.27 -21.48
N GLU A 155 27.01 25.99 -22.51
CA GLU A 155 27.22 24.63 -22.99
C GLU A 155 27.76 23.73 -21.87
N LEU A 156 27.19 22.57 -21.78
CA LEU A 156 27.69 21.51 -20.90
C LEU A 156 29.09 21.13 -21.41
N LYS A 157 30.12 21.40 -20.61
CA LYS A 157 31.50 20.99 -20.95
C LYS A 157 31.78 19.65 -20.30
N ILE A 158 32.17 18.71 -21.14
CA ILE A 158 32.63 17.38 -20.72
C ILE A 158 34.11 17.28 -21.08
N GLU A 159 34.96 17.15 -20.07
CA GLU A 159 36.41 17.00 -20.23
C GLU A 159 36.83 15.62 -19.71
N HIS A 160 37.72 14.96 -20.43
CA HIS A 160 38.23 13.64 -20.08
C HIS A 160 39.73 13.73 -19.78
N TYR A 161 40.13 13.32 -18.58
CA TYR A 161 41.51 13.23 -18.13
C TYR A 161 41.79 11.82 -17.62
N ASP A 162 42.53 11.06 -18.35
CA ASP A 162 42.84 9.66 -18.05
C ASP A 162 41.55 8.85 -17.74
N ASP A 163 41.33 8.46 -16.49
CA ASP A 163 40.12 7.71 -16.05
C ASP A 163 39.06 8.60 -15.43
N LEU A 164 39.16 9.93 -15.51
CA LEU A 164 38.24 10.88 -14.88
C LEU A 164 37.47 11.68 -15.91
N TRP A 165 36.14 11.70 -15.78
CA TRP A 165 35.27 12.56 -16.55
C TRP A 165 34.84 13.78 -15.70
N LEU A 166 35.18 14.97 -16.13
CA LEU A 166 34.75 16.20 -15.51
C LEU A 166 33.59 16.79 -16.32
N VAL A 167 32.45 16.94 -15.66
CA VAL A 167 31.26 17.56 -16.23
C VAL A 167 31.02 18.89 -15.55
N SER A 168 31.06 19.99 -16.31
CA SER A 168 30.76 21.32 -15.80
C SER A 168 29.67 21.99 -16.63
N GLY A 169 28.74 22.65 -15.96
CA GLY A 169 27.62 23.35 -16.57
C GLY A 169 26.77 24.05 -15.52
N PRO A 170 25.79 24.86 -15.91
CA PRO A 170 24.86 25.45 -14.97
C PRO A 170 23.94 24.37 -14.41
N TRP A 171 23.82 24.34 -13.11
CA TRP A 171 22.96 23.42 -12.33
C TRP A 171 21.71 24.16 -11.86
#